data_74872343040a94acd9f0e9789ac4acb7
#
_entry.id   74872343040a94acd9f0e9789ac4acb7
#
_cell.length_a   1.000
_cell.length_b   1.000
_cell.length_c   1.000
_cell.angle_alpha   90.00
_cell.angle_beta   90.00
_cell.angle_gamma   90.00
#
_symmetry.space_group_name_H-M   'P 1'
#
loop_
_entity.id
_entity.type
_entity.pdbx_description
1 polymer ?
#
loop_
_entity_poly.entity_id
_entity_poly.type
_entity_poly.pdbx_seq_one_letter_code
_entity_poly.pdbx_strand_id
1 'polypeptide(L)'
;MKIISDNPIKDSKSDLLDRTRSAELFAQHLFSLDYKEGLVVSVCGEWGGGKTSYINLMRTELKKNSVVIDFNPWMFSDTNNLIQLFFSEMSEQLSNYNDNSDLKEKISDFGEVVSSINFIPFMDVLGKLLKFLFKTKNSFQIKRNELIEALKKADKPITVILDDIDRLSSAELQSILKLVRIIGNFPNIIYILSFDKSRVTKTLDSNNIDGKSYLEKIIQVPFDIPKVSDRILSECLIDSLNKIFGNIYIDKIRWNNAYWSIVKPTIKNIRDVRRYISSLSETVKQVGAFIDSVDLIVMEIIRVFYPEKFEYI
;
A
#
# COMPACT_ATOMS: atom_id res chain seq x y z
N MET A 1 21.45 20.60 4.10
CA MET A 1 20.48 19.71 4.77
C MET A 1 19.85 18.82 3.71
N LYS A 2 19.86 17.48 3.85
CA LYS A 2 19.10 16.64 2.93
C LYS A 2 17.61 16.84 3.21
N ILE A 3 16.85 17.26 2.22
CA ILE A 3 15.37 17.35 2.30
C ILE A 3 14.86 15.97 2.69
N ILE A 4 14.02 15.88 3.71
CA ILE A 4 13.38 14.63 4.13
C ILE A 4 12.36 14.28 3.04
N SER A 5 12.70 13.32 2.18
CA SER A 5 11.82 12.86 1.13
C SER A 5 10.54 12.25 1.71
N ASP A 6 9.38 12.52 1.09
CA ASP A 6 8.10 11.86 1.41
C ASP A 6 8.04 10.41 0.89
N ASN A 7 9.11 9.94 0.24
CA ASN A 7 9.18 8.58 -0.27
C ASN A 7 9.15 7.54 0.86
N PRO A 8 8.55 6.38 0.62
CA PRO A 8 8.62 5.26 1.55
C PRO A 8 10.08 4.89 1.87
N ILE A 9 10.35 4.53 3.13
CA ILE A 9 11.69 4.04 3.51
C ILE A 9 11.97 2.72 2.79
N LYS A 10 13.26 2.51 2.47
CA LYS A 10 13.71 1.31 1.75
C LYS A 10 14.35 0.26 2.66
N ASP A 11 14.83 0.68 3.81
CA ASP A 11 15.57 -0.16 4.75
C ASP A 11 15.30 0.21 6.22
N SER A 12 15.74 -0.67 7.13
CA SER A 12 15.58 -0.51 8.58
C SER A 12 16.38 0.67 9.16
N LYS A 13 17.47 1.13 8.49
CA LYS A 13 18.28 2.25 8.98
C LYS A 13 17.51 3.58 8.92
N SER A 14 16.50 3.63 8.07
CA SER A 14 15.64 4.80 7.88
C SER A 14 14.35 4.74 8.72
N ASP A 15 14.19 3.71 9.56
CA ASP A 15 13.00 3.49 10.37
C ASP A 15 12.97 4.40 11.60
N LEU A 16 12.24 5.50 11.51
CA LEU A 16 12.03 6.45 12.62
C LEU A 16 10.88 6.02 13.56
N LEU A 17 10.15 4.99 13.21
CA LEU A 17 8.92 4.59 13.90
C LEU A 17 9.07 3.29 14.70
N ASP A 18 10.29 2.73 14.73
CA ASP A 18 10.63 1.47 15.41
C ASP A 18 9.69 0.29 15.02
N ARG A 19 9.39 0.20 13.73
CA ARG A 19 8.50 -0.81 13.16
C ARG A 19 9.22 -2.02 12.59
N THR A 20 10.54 -1.96 12.45
CA THR A 20 11.35 -3.00 11.81
C THR A 20 11.10 -4.36 12.45
N ARG A 21 11.18 -4.45 13.78
CA ARG A 21 10.97 -5.70 14.50
C ARG A 21 9.56 -6.29 14.28
N SER A 22 8.54 -5.43 14.33
CA SER A 22 7.15 -5.85 14.08
C SER A 22 6.96 -6.35 12.66
N ALA A 23 7.57 -5.68 11.67
CA ALA A 23 7.47 -6.04 10.26
C ALA A 23 8.16 -7.40 9.97
N GLU A 24 9.34 -7.63 10.55
CA GLU A 24 10.07 -8.89 10.44
C GLU A 24 9.29 -10.05 11.05
N LEU A 25 8.76 -9.88 12.26
CA LEU A 25 7.96 -10.91 12.93
C LEU A 25 6.69 -11.24 12.16
N PHE A 26 6.01 -10.23 11.62
CA PHE A 26 4.82 -10.48 10.81
C PHE A 26 5.16 -11.21 9.51
N ALA A 27 6.24 -10.83 8.82
CA ALA A 27 6.71 -11.53 7.64
C ALA A 27 7.06 -13.01 7.94
N GLN A 28 7.74 -13.29 9.06
CA GLN A 28 8.02 -14.66 9.51
C GLN A 28 6.75 -15.44 9.82
N HIS A 29 5.78 -14.78 10.46
CA HIS A 29 4.50 -15.40 10.78
C HIS A 29 3.74 -15.87 9.53
N LEU A 30 3.81 -15.14 8.42
CA LEU A 30 3.14 -15.54 7.18
C LEU A 30 3.56 -16.94 6.71
N PHE A 31 4.84 -17.29 6.87
CA PHE A 31 5.34 -18.61 6.49
C PHE A 31 5.02 -19.73 7.50
N SER A 32 4.50 -19.39 8.68
CA SER A 32 3.98 -20.36 9.65
C SER A 32 2.50 -20.72 9.40
N LEU A 33 1.82 -19.92 8.56
CA LEU A 33 0.42 -20.16 8.18
C LEU A 33 0.33 -21.17 7.04
N ASP A 34 -0.85 -21.73 6.84
CA ASP A 34 -1.09 -22.64 5.72
C ASP A 34 -1.32 -21.89 4.43
N TYR A 35 -0.24 -21.67 3.66
CA TYR A 35 -0.27 -21.07 2.31
C TYR A 35 -0.32 -22.12 1.19
N LYS A 36 -0.37 -23.42 1.54
CA LYS A 36 -0.42 -24.50 0.53
C LYS A 36 -1.71 -24.51 -0.26
N GLU A 37 -2.77 -23.96 0.28
CA GLU A 37 -4.06 -23.75 -0.37
C GLU A 37 -4.26 -22.31 -0.86
N GLY A 38 -3.19 -21.50 -0.81
CA GLY A 38 -3.23 -20.06 -1.08
C GLY A 38 -3.62 -19.25 0.15
N LEU A 39 -2.98 -18.09 0.32
CA LEU A 39 -3.19 -17.23 1.48
C LEU A 39 -3.35 -15.78 1.03
N VAL A 40 -4.44 -15.14 1.43
CA VAL A 40 -4.68 -13.71 1.20
C VAL A 40 -4.63 -12.96 2.53
N VAL A 41 -3.68 -12.04 2.62
CA VAL A 41 -3.41 -11.23 3.82
C VAL A 41 -3.60 -9.76 3.47
N SER A 42 -4.12 -8.97 4.39
CA SER A 42 -4.08 -7.51 4.23
C SER A 42 -3.11 -6.84 5.18
N VAL A 43 -2.41 -5.83 4.69
CA VAL A 43 -1.62 -4.87 5.47
C VAL A 43 -2.33 -3.53 5.44
N CYS A 44 -3.14 -3.28 6.45
CA CYS A 44 -4.01 -2.12 6.54
C CYS A 44 -3.40 -0.99 7.37
N GLY A 45 -3.74 0.24 7.01
CA GLY A 45 -3.37 1.44 7.77
C GLY A 45 -3.93 2.70 7.13
N GLU A 46 -4.05 3.73 7.91
CA GLU A 46 -4.54 5.03 7.45
C GLU A 46 -3.68 5.60 6.31
N TRP A 47 -4.24 6.51 5.52
CA TRP A 47 -3.48 7.24 4.51
C TRP A 47 -2.33 8.01 5.17
N GLY A 48 -1.11 7.89 4.64
CA GLY A 48 0.08 8.48 5.25
C GLY A 48 0.64 7.72 6.46
N GLY A 49 0.00 6.64 6.90
CA GLY A 49 0.42 5.80 8.02
C GLY A 49 1.67 4.95 7.78
N GLY A 50 2.20 4.91 6.54
CA GLY A 50 3.45 4.23 6.20
C GLY A 50 3.30 2.76 5.82
N LYS A 51 2.19 2.36 5.18
CA LYS A 51 1.94 0.98 4.69
C LYS A 51 3.06 0.47 3.79
N THR A 52 3.39 1.20 2.73
CA THR A 52 4.49 0.83 1.80
C THR A 52 5.83 0.73 2.51
N SER A 53 6.09 1.64 3.47
CA SER A 53 7.30 1.57 4.31
C SER A 53 7.33 0.29 5.15
N TYR A 54 6.21 -0.09 5.74
CA TYR A 54 6.08 -1.32 6.52
C TYR A 54 6.33 -2.56 5.66
N ILE A 55 5.76 -2.61 4.46
CA ILE A 55 6.02 -3.68 3.49
C ILE A 55 7.50 -3.72 3.10
N ASN A 56 8.14 -2.58 2.90
CA ASN A 56 9.57 -2.53 2.59
C ASN A 56 10.44 -3.10 3.73
N LEU A 57 10.05 -2.89 4.99
CA LEU A 57 10.71 -3.51 6.13
C LEU A 57 10.50 -5.03 6.17
N MET A 58 9.34 -5.54 5.74
CA MET A 58 9.07 -6.98 5.63
C MET A 58 9.93 -7.66 4.56
N ARG A 59 10.35 -6.93 3.51
CA ARG A 59 10.98 -7.50 2.29
C ARG A 59 12.21 -8.36 2.56
N THR A 60 13.00 -8.02 3.58
CA THR A 60 14.20 -8.80 3.91
C THR A 60 13.83 -10.23 4.30
N GLU A 61 12.80 -10.40 5.13
CA GLU A 61 12.32 -11.71 5.54
C GLU A 61 11.53 -12.41 4.43
N LEU A 62 10.71 -11.69 3.67
CA LEU A 62 9.97 -12.25 2.55
C LEU A 62 10.91 -12.84 1.50
N LYS A 63 11.98 -12.13 1.11
CA LYS A 63 12.95 -12.59 0.10
C LYS A 63 13.80 -13.78 0.52
N LYS A 64 13.97 -14.01 1.82
CA LYS A 64 14.65 -15.22 2.32
C LYS A 64 13.83 -16.49 2.04
N ASN A 65 12.51 -16.38 2.18
CA ASN A 65 11.62 -17.52 2.23
C ASN A 65 10.73 -17.69 0.99
N SER A 66 10.62 -16.66 0.14
CA SER A 66 9.75 -16.67 -1.06
C SER A 66 10.36 -15.89 -2.23
N VAL A 67 9.81 -16.13 -3.41
CA VAL A 67 9.97 -15.23 -4.56
C VAL A 67 8.99 -14.07 -4.37
N VAL A 68 9.49 -12.83 -4.33
CA VAL A 68 8.65 -11.64 -4.12
C VAL A 68 8.35 -10.97 -5.44
N ILE A 69 7.07 -10.81 -5.73
CA ILE A 69 6.52 -10.14 -6.92
C ILE A 69 5.80 -8.89 -6.46
N ASP A 70 6.08 -7.78 -7.10
CA ASP A 70 5.43 -6.50 -6.83
C ASP A 70 4.45 -6.14 -7.94
N PHE A 71 3.24 -5.76 -7.54
CA PHE A 71 2.27 -5.20 -8.45
C PHE A 71 1.59 -3.99 -7.83
N ASN A 72 1.78 -2.83 -8.44
CA ASN A 72 1.08 -1.61 -8.05
C ASN A 72 0.06 -1.24 -9.13
N PRO A 73 -1.20 -1.62 -8.96
CA PRO A 73 -2.23 -1.42 -9.98
C PRO A 73 -2.53 0.06 -10.25
N TRP A 74 -2.23 0.96 -9.31
CA TRP A 74 -2.41 2.40 -9.51
C TRP A 74 -1.48 3.00 -10.59
N MET A 75 -0.37 2.32 -10.90
CA MET A 75 0.54 2.75 -11.99
C MET A 75 -0.05 2.53 -13.37
N PHE A 76 -1.14 1.77 -13.49
CA PHE A 76 -1.79 1.43 -14.74
C PHE A 76 -3.16 2.12 -14.83
N SER A 77 -3.35 2.98 -15.80
CA SER A 77 -4.55 3.81 -15.94
C SER A 77 -5.68 3.18 -16.75
N ASP A 78 -5.51 1.97 -17.25
CA ASP A 78 -6.48 1.26 -18.09
C ASP A 78 -7.08 0.06 -17.35
N THR A 79 -8.33 0.22 -16.91
CA THR A 79 -9.06 -0.83 -16.18
C THR A 79 -9.30 -2.09 -17.01
N ASN A 80 -9.39 -1.99 -18.34
CA ASN A 80 -9.69 -3.15 -19.19
C ASN A 80 -8.50 -4.10 -19.29
N ASN A 81 -7.28 -3.59 -19.12
CA ASN A 81 -6.05 -4.37 -19.25
C ASN A 81 -5.39 -4.71 -17.90
N LEU A 82 -5.95 -4.26 -16.78
CA LEU A 82 -5.32 -4.39 -15.46
C LEU A 82 -5.03 -5.85 -15.08
N ILE A 83 -5.92 -6.77 -15.41
CA ILE A 83 -5.75 -8.20 -15.14
C ILE A 83 -4.66 -8.81 -16.04
N GLN A 84 -4.62 -8.44 -17.29
CA GLN A 84 -3.58 -8.90 -18.22
C GLN A 84 -2.21 -8.41 -17.78
N LEU A 85 -2.12 -7.13 -17.38
CA LEU A 85 -0.89 -6.53 -16.86
C LEU A 85 -0.43 -7.23 -15.58
N PHE A 86 -1.34 -7.59 -14.67
CA PHE A 86 -1.00 -8.36 -13.48
C PHE A 86 -0.29 -9.68 -13.81
N PHE A 87 -0.85 -10.47 -14.73
CA PHE A 87 -0.23 -11.76 -15.11
C PHE A 87 1.06 -11.57 -15.90
N SER A 88 1.12 -10.54 -16.75
CA SER A 88 2.35 -10.19 -17.47
C SER A 88 3.49 -9.84 -16.52
N GLU A 89 3.23 -8.94 -15.57
CA GLU A 89 4.19 -8.55 -14.53
C GLU A 89 4.61 -9.75 -13.66
N MET A 90 3.65 -10.57 -13.27
CA MET A 90 3.93 -11.80 -12.51
C MET A 90 4.84 -12.75 -13.28
N SER A 91 4.56 -12.96 -14.57
CA SER A 91 5.35 -13.81 -15.45
C SER A 91 6.77 -13.26 -15.67
N GLU A 92 6.90 -11.95 -15.90
CA GLU A 92 8.17 -11.27 -16.12
C GLU A 92 9.06 -11.30 -14.87
N GLN A 93 8.52 -10.93 -13.73
CA GLN A 93 9.28 -10.91 -12.47
C GLN A 93 9.74 -12.31 -12.05
N LEU A 94 8.94 -13.35 -12.28
CA LEU A 94 9.34 -14.74 -12.03
C LEU A 94 10.52 -15.18 -12.90
N SER A 95 10.63 -14.71 -14.12
CA SER A 95 11.75 -15.06 -15.01
C SER A 95 13.12 -14.60 -14.49
N ASN A 96 13.14 -13.60 -13.61
CA ASN A 96 14.37 -13.10 -12.97
C ASN A 96 14.86 -14.00 -11.81
N TYR A 97 14.06 -14.96 -11.35
CA TYR A 97 14.38 -15.75 -10.16
C TYR A 97 14.77 -17.20 -10.45
N ASN A 98 14.29 -17.80 -11.53
CA ASN A 98 14.64 -19.18 -11.93
C ASN A 98 14.26 -19.47 -13.37
N ASP A 99 14.95 -20.45 -13.95
CA ASP A 99 14.72 -21.00 -15.29
C ASP A 99 13.40 -21.84 -15.38
N ASN A 100 12.37 -21.48 -14.61
CA ASN A 100 11.05 -22.11 -14.59
C ASN A 100 10.20 -21.61 -15.77
N SER A 101 10.67 -21.91 -16.99
CA SER A 101 9.95 -21.57 -18.22
C SER A 101 8.52 -22.12 -18.25
N ASP A 102 8.30 -23.31 -17.67
CA ASP A 102 6.98 -23.94 -17.57
C ASP A 102 6.00 -23.13 -16.71
N LEU A 103 6.39 -22.73 -15.49
CA LEU A 103 5.53 -21.93 -14.62
C LEU A 103 5.18 -20.57 -15.23
N LYS A 104 6.15 -19.92 -15.87
CA LYS A 104 5.96 -18.65 -16.59
C LYS A 104 4.94 -18.79 -17.70
N GLU A 105 5.05 -19.84 -18.55
CA GLU A 105 4.11 -20.14 -19.62
C GLU A 105 2.70 -20.35 -19.08
N LYS A 106 2.55 -21.17 -18.01
CA LYS A 106 1.24 -21.43 -17.42
C LYS A 106 0.58 -20.20 -16.79
N ILE A 107 1.37 -19.29 -16.20
CA ILE A 107 0.88 -18.00 -15.68
C ILE A 107 0.38 -17.13 -16.85
N SER A 108 1.15 -17.01 -17.92
CA SER A 108 0.78 -16.23 -19.10
C SER A 108 -0.50 -16.78 -19.75
N ASP A 109 -0.55 -18.08 -20.00
CA ASP A 109 -1.70 -18.78 -20.59
C ASP A 109 -2.98 -18.59 -19.77
N PHE A 110 -2.87 -18.73 -18.45
CA PHE A 110 -4.00 -18.50 -17.57
C PHE A 110 -4.43 -17.03 -17.58
N GLY A 111 -3.47 -16.11 -17.59
CA GLY A 111 -3.71 -14.67 -17.71
C GLY A 111 -4.48 -14.28 -18.97
N GLU A 112 -4.16 -14.86 -20.12
CA GLU A 112 -4.90 -14.65 -21.37
C GLU A 112 -6.36 -15.10 -21.25
N VAL A 113 -6.59 -16.26 -20.66
CA VAL A 113 -7.96 -16.77 -20.46
C VAL A 113 -8.74 -15.89 -19.48
N VAL A 114 -8.14 -15.48 -18.36
CA VAL A 114 -8.82 -14.63 -17.37
C VAL A 114 -9.08 -13.24 -17.92
N SER A 115 -8.14 -12.64 -18.65
CA SER A 115 -8.32 -11.30 -19.24
C SER A 115 -9.39 -11.26 -20.33
N SER A 116 -9.61 -12.39 -21.03
CA SER A 116 -10.68 -12.51 -22.03
C SER A 116 -12.09 -12.53 -21.40
N ILE A 117 -12.18 -12.76 -20.09
CA ILE A 117 -13.44 -12.67 -19.33
C ILE A 117 -13.74 -11.19 -19.08
N ASN A 118 -14.67 -10.61 -19.84
CA ASN A 118 -15.15 -9.25 -19.61
C ASN A 118 -15.71 -9.13 -18.20
N PHE A 119 -14.95 -8.52 -17.27
CA PHE A 119 -15.40 -8.15 -15.94
C PHE A 119 -16.34 -6.94 -16.04
N ILE A 120 -17.60 -7.18 -16.46
CA ILE A 120 -18.61 -6.13 -16.54
C ILE A 120 -18.89 -5.65 -15.10
N PRO A 121 -18.78 -4.34 -14.83
CA PRO A 121 -19.17 -3.81 -13.54
C PRO A 121 -20.69 -4.08 -13.32
N PHE A 122 -21.01 -4.65 -12.19
CA PHE A 122 -22.27 -4.55 -11.50
C PHE A 122 -23.57 -5.23 -11.96
N MET A 123 -23.69 -5.95 -13.07
CA MET A 123 -24.95 -6.65 -13.33
C MET A 123 -24.74 -8.13 -13.62
N ASP A 124 -25.35 -8.95 -12.76
CA ASP A 124 -25.63 -10.38 -13.01
C ASP A 124 -24.43 -11.26 -13.40
N VAL A 125 -23.32 -11.06 -12.67
CA VAL A 125 -22.05 -11.75 -12.96
C VAL A 125 -22.20 -13.27 -12.82
N LEU A 126 -23.08 -13.77 -11.97
CA LEU A 126 -23.26 -15.21 -11.80
C LEU A 126 -23.88 -15.85 -13.04
N GLY A 127 -24.90 -15.23 -13.64
CA GLY A 127 -25.60 -15.79 -14.80
C GLY A 127 -24.82 -15.66 -16.12
N LYS A 128 -24.12 -14.53 -16.32
CA LYS A 128 -23.31 -14.33 -17.54
C LYS A 128 -21.95 -15.01 -17.44
N LEU A 129 -21.32 -15.01 -16.25
CA LEU A 129 -20.12 -15.79 -15.96
C LEU A 129 -20.39 -17.29 -16.13
N LEU A 130 -21.55 -17.79 -15.68
CA LEU A 130 -21.97 -19.15 -15.89
C LEU A 130 -22.17 -19.45 -17.38
N LYS A 131 -22.85 -18.57 -18.15
CA LYS A 131 -23.03 -18.76 -19.59
C LYS A 131 -21.70 -18.70 -20.40
N PHE A 132 -20.79 -17.80 -20.01
CA PHE A 132 -19.47 -17.73 -20.63
C PHE A 132 -18.59 -18.93 -20.21
N LEU A 133 -18.63 -19.32 -18.93
CA LEU A 133 -17.97 -20.51 -18.42
C LEU A 133 -18.52 -21.80 -19.08
N PHE A 134 -19.80 -21.85 -19.45
CA PHE A 134 -20.34 -23.00 -20.20
C PHE A 134 -19.79 -23.09 -21.63
N LYS A 135 -19.44 -21.97 -22.27
CA LYS A 135 -18.86 -21.93 -23.62
C LYS A 135 -17.32 -22.07 -23.66
N THR A 136 -16.62 -21.61 -22.58
CA THR A 136 -15.16 -21.69 -22.42
C THR A 136 -14.72 -22.55 -21.24
N LYS A 137 -15.66 -23.24 -20.59
CA LYS A 137 -15.49 -23.98 -19.33
C LYS A 137 -14.30 -24.94 -19.34
N ASN A 138 -14.10 -25.63 -20.45
CA ASN A 138 -12.98 -26.57 -20.56
C ASN A 138 -11.63 -25.86 -20.58
N SER A 139 -11.49 -24.76 -21.32
CA SER A 139 -10.21 -24.03 -21.41
C SER A 139 -9.79 -23.39 -20.09
N PHE A 140 -10.71 -22.69 -19.38
CA PHE A 140 -10.42 -22.07 -18.08
C PHE A 140 -10.01 -23.12 -17.02
N GLN A 141 -10.76 -24.21 -16.89
CA GLN A 141 -10.45 -25.25 -15.90
C GLN A 141 -9.15 -25.98 -16.23
N ILE A 142 -8.90 -26.26 -17.50
CA ILE A 142 -7.64 -26.89 -17.94
C ILE A 142 -6.46 -25.99 -17.57
N LYS A 143 -6.46 -24.73 -18.00
CA LYS A 143 -5.37 -23.78 -17.72
C LYS A 143 -5.20 -23.51 -16.22
N ARG A 144 -6.31 -23.42 -15.48
CA ARG A 144 -6.27 -23.32 -14.02
C ARG A 144 -5.58 -24.53 -13.38
N ASN A 145 -5.92 -25.73 -13.81
CA ASN A 145 -5.33 -26.95 -13.24
C ASN A 145 -3.84 -27.09 -13.64
N GLU A 146 -3.49 -26.77 -14.89
CA GLU A 146 -2.09 -26.74 -15.32
C GLU A 146 -1.25 -25.79 -14.46
N LEU A 147 -1.76 -24.58 -14.19
CA LEU A 147 -1.09 -23.61 -13.33
C LEU A 147 -0.99 -24.10 -11.87
N ILE A 148 -2.05 -24.70 -11.32
CA ILE A 148 -2.03 -25.28 -9.98
C ILE A 148 -0.94 -26.35 -9.87
N GLU A 149 -0.83 -27.26 -10.83
CA GLU A 149 0.20 -28.30 -10.79
C GLU A 149 1.62 -27.73 -10.95
N ALA A 150 1.80 -26.69 -11.73
CA ALA A 150 3.08 -25.99 -11.84
C ALA A 150 3.46 -25.26 -10.53
N LEU A 151 2.49 -24.61 -9.86
CA LEU A 151 2.70 -23.94 -8.58
C LEU A 151 3.03 -24.91 -7.44
N LYS A 152 2.41 -26.09 -7.43
CA LYS A 152 2.74 -27.14 -6.43
C LYS A 152 4.17 -27.63 -6.55
N LYS A 153 4.75 -27.61 -7.76
CA LYS A 153 6.13 -28.02 -8.04
C LYS A 153 7.16 -26.93 -7.78
N ALA A 154 6.73 -25.71 -7.48
CA ALA A 154 7.65 -24.61 -7.23
C ALA A 154 8.46 -24.84 -5.94
N ASP A 155 9.78 -24.66 -6.03
CA ASP A 155 10.71 -24.89 -4.91
C ASP A 155 10.47 -23.96 -3.72
N LYS A 156 10.04 -22.72 -4.00
CA LYS A 156 9.72 -21.70 -3.00
C LYS A 156 8.33 -21.14 -3.23
N PRO A 157 7.63 -20.76 -2.16
CA PRO A 157 6.37 -20.02 -2.31
C PRO A 157 6.59 -18.68 -3.00
N ILE A 158 5.54 -18.16 -3.59
CA ILE A 158 5.51 -16.84 -4.23
C ILE A 158 4.76 -15.89 -3.32
N THR A 159 5.35 -14.73 -3.02
CA THR A 159 4.66 -13.64 -2.31
C THR A 159 4.34 -12.53 -3.30
N VAL A 160 3.07 -12.30 -3.55
CA VAL A 160 2.58 -11.25 -4.44
C VAL A 160 2.11 -10.06 -3.61
N ILE A 161 2.76 -8.92 -3.77
CA ILE A 161 2.42 -7.68 -3.06
C ILE A 161 1.60 -6.79 -4.00
N LEU A 162 0.35 -6.52 -3.62
CA LEU A 162 -0.53 -5.57 -4.29
C LEU A 162 -0.62 -4.31 -3.42
N ASP A 163 0.13 -3.28 -3.78
CA ASP A 163 0.19 -2.04 -3.00
C ASP A 163 -0.71 -0.94 -3.61
N ASP A 164 -1.10 0.03 -2.78
CA ASP A 164 -1.87 1.22 -3.16
C ASP A 164 -3.26 0.92 -3.80
N ILE A 165 -3.92 -0.18 -3.46
CA ILE A 165 -5.24 -0.52 -4.02
C ILE A 165 -6.35 0.45 -3.57
N ASP A 166 -6.14 1.21 -2.51
CA ASP A 166 -7.03 2.28 -2.03
C ASP A 166 -6.97 3.58 -2.85
N ARG A 167 -6.10 3.64 -3.87
CA ARG A 167 -6.01 4.75 -4.83
C ARG A 167 -6.76 4.48 -6.13
N LEU A 168 -7.22 3.27 -6.33
CA LEU A 168 -7.93 2.85 -7.53
C LEU A 168 -9.31 3.50 -7.62
N SER A 169 -9.76 3.71 -8.85
CA SER A 169 -11.17 3.98 -9.10
C SER A 169 -12.03 2.82 -8.64
N SER A 170 -13.31 3.06 -8.45
CA SER A 170 -14.22 2.02 -7.99
C SER A 170 -14.27 0.79 -8.91
N ALA A 171 -14.22 0.98 -10.23
CA ALA A 171 -14.21 -0.10 -11.20
C ALA A 171 -12.92 -0.93 -11.15
N GLU A 172 -11.77 -0.27 -11.05
CA GLU A 172 -10.46 -0.91 -10.91
C GLU A 172 -10.35 -1.69 -9.61
N LEU A 173 -10.76 -1.08 -8.49
CA LEU A 173 -10.78 -1.72 -7.18
C LEU A 173 -11.57 -3.03 -7.21
N GLN A 174 -12.77 -2.99 -7.80
CA GLN A 174 -13.59 -4.19 -7.94
C GLN A 174 -12.94 -5.24 -8.84
N SER A 175 -12.27 -4.82 -9.91
CA SER A 175 -11.55 -5.72 -10.82
C SER A 175 -10.41 -6.43 -10.10
N ILE A 176 -9.60 -5.71 -9.32
CA ILE A 176 -8.52 -6.28 -8.51
C ILE A 176 -9.06 -7.22 -7.42
N LEU A 177 -10.10 -6.82 -6.69
CA LEU A 177 -10.67 -7.68 -5.65
C LEU A 177 -11.31 -8.95 -6.23
N LYS A 178 -11.96 -8.86 -7.41
CA LYS A 178 -12.45 -10.03 -8.14
C LYS A 178 -11.31 -10.93 -8.61
N LEU A 179 -10.23 -10.35 -9.12
CA LEU A 179 -9.03 -11.09 -9.50
C LEU A 179 -8.49 -11.86 -8.29
N VAL A 180 -8.24 -11.19 -7.18
CA VAL A 180 -7.73 -11.83 -5.94
C VAL A 180 -8.66 -12.94 -5.47
N ARG A 181 -9.98 -12.78 -5.57
CA ARG A 181 -10.94 -13.84 -5.25
C ARG A 181 -10.79 -15.08 -6.15
N ILE A 182 -10.43 -14.91 -7.43
CA ILE A 182 -10.22 -16.02 -8.37
C ILE A 182 -8.91 -16.75 -8.10
N ILE A 183 -7.85 -15.98 -7.81
CA ILE A 183 -6.49 -16.52 -7.68
C ILE A 183 -6.08 -16.78 -6.23
N GLY A 184 -6.84 -16.29 -5.24
CA GLY A 184 -6.49 -16.36 -3.82
C GLY A 184 -6.32 -17.78 -3.26
N ASN A 185 -6.87 -18.78 -3.96
CA ASN A 185 -6.75 -20.19 -3.62
C ASN A 185 -5.69 -20.92 -4.48
N PHE A 186 -4.75 -20.21 -5.09
CA PHE A 186 -3.65 -20.86 -5.79
C PHE A 186 -2.58 -21.33 -4.79
N PRO A 187 -2.17 -22.61 -4.87
CA PRO A 187 -1.24 -23.19 -3.93
C PRO A 187 0.13 -22.51 -3.98
N ASN A 188 0.81 -22.46 -2.85
CA ASN A 188 2.15 -21.87 -2.69
C ASN A 188 2.21 -20.38 -3.02
N ILE A 189 1.08 -19.64 -2.96
CA ILE A 189 1.06 -18.20 -3.15
C ILE A 189 0.52 -17.49 -1.90
N ILE A 190 1.22 -16.44 -1.47
CA ILE A 190 0.81 -15.51 -0.43
C ILE A 190 0.54 -14.16 -1.09
N TYR A 191 -0.71 -13.68 -1.06
CA TYR A 191 -1.10 -12.36 -1.54
C TYR A 191 -1.11 -11.37 -0.38
N ILE A 192 -0.36 -10.29 -0.48
CA ILE A 192 -0.35 -9.19 0.48
C ILE A 192 -1.03 -7.99 -0.15
N LEU A 193 -2.23 -7.65 0.34
CA LEU A 193 -3.00 -6.50 -0.11
C LEU A 193 -2.74 -5.32 0.81
N SER A 194 -2.22 -4.22 0.28
CA SER A 194 -1.92 -3.02 1.05
C SER A 194 -2.91 -1.90 0.76
N PHE A 195 -3.64 -1.45 1.78
CA PHE A 195 -4.67 -0.42 1.60
C PHE A 195 -5.14 0.24 2.90
N ASP A 196 -5.83 1.38 2.76
CA ASP A 196 -6.63 1.98 3.82
C ASP A 196 -8.02 1.35 3.83
N LYS A 197 -8.31 0.58 4.91
CA LYS A 197 -9.55 -0.16 5.05
C LYS A 197 -10.79 0.75 4.96
N SER A 198 -10.74 1.93 5.57
CA SER A 198 -11.87 2.86 5.58
C SER A 198 -12.17 3.41 4.19
N ARG A 199 -11.11 3.69 3.39
CA ARG A 199 -11.26 4.17 2.01
C ARG A 199 -11.83 3.09 1.10
N VAL A 200 -11.26 1.89 1.14
CA VAL A 200 -11.72 0.76 0.34
C VAL A 200 -13.18 0.41 0.66
N THR A 201 -13.54 0.33 1.96
CA THR A 201 -14.92 0.08 2.37
C THR A 201 -15.87 1.14 1.84
N LYS A 202 -15.56 2.44 2.03
CA LYS A 202 -16.39 3.54 1.50
C LYS A 202 -16.55 3.49 -0.02
N THR A 203 -15.48 3.16 -0.75
CA THR A 203 -15.54 3.03 -2.22
C THR A 203 -16.45 1.88 -2.64
N LEU A 204 -16.47 0.76 -1.92
CA LEU A 204 -17.37 -0.36 -2.18
C LEU A 204 -18.81 -0.01 -1.80
N ASP A 205 -19.02 0.59 -0.62
CA ASP A 205 -20.35 0.99 -0.12
C ASP A 205 -21.05 1.98 -1.07
N SER A 206 -20.30 2.92 -1.66
CA SER A 206 -20.82 3.87 -2.64
C SER A 206 -21.35 3.21 -3.92
N ASN A 207 -21.02 1.94 -4.14
CA ASN A 207 -21.50 1.12 -5.25
C ASN A 207 -22.50 0.02 -4.81
N ASN A 208 -23.16 0.21 -3.68
CA ASN A 208 -24.13 -0.73 -3.12
C ASN A 208 -23.55 -2.13 -2.81
N ILE A 209 -22.24 -2.21 -2.52
CA ILE A 209 -21.60 -3.42 -2.02
C ILE A 209 -21.32 -3.19 -0.54
N ASP A 210 -21.76 -4.09 0.34
CA ASP A 210 -21.28 -4.10 1.73
C ASP A 210 -19.76 -4.38 1.74
N GLY A 211 -18.99 -3.30 1.79
CA GLY A 211 -17.54 -3.35 1.64
C GLY A 211 -16.87 -4.17 2.74
N LYS A 212 -17.38 -4.13 3.96
CA LYS A 212 -16.87 -4.92 5.07
C LYS A 212 -17.04 -6.41 4.81
N SER A 213 -18.26 -6.86 4.58
CA SER A 213 -18.57 -8.27 4.31
C SER A 213 -17.90 -8.78 3.04
N TYR A 214 -17.68 -7.89 2.06
CA TYR A 214 -16.98 -8.25 0.82
C TYR A 214 -15.49 -8.54 1.07
N LEU A 215 -14.81 -7.68 1.83
CA LEU A 215 -13.40 -7.87 2.18
C LEU A 215 -13.20 -9.11 3.08
N GLU A 216 -14.08 -9.37 4.03
CA GLU A 216 -14.03 -10.55 4.90
C GLU A 216 -14.12 -11.88 4.14
N LYS A 217 -14.74 -11.90 2.96
CA LYS A 217 -14.79 -13.09 2.09
C LYS A 217 -13.52 -13.33 1.27
N ILE A 218 -12.65 -12.33 1.18
CA ILE A 218 -11.43 -12.39 0.36
C ILE A 218 -10.19 -12.53 1.25
N ILE A 219 -10.15 -11.77 2.35
CA ILE A 219 -8.98 -11.66 3.22
C ILE A 219 -9.11 -12.67 4.35
N GLN A 220 -8.15 -13.61 4.40
CA GLN A 220 -8.08 -14.62 5.46
C GLN A 220 -7.37 -14.09 6.71
N VAL A 221 -6.34 -13.27 6.54
CA VAL A 221 -5.56 -12.71 7.65
C VAL A 221 -5.50 -11.19 7.54
N PRO A 222 -6.37 -10.46 8.26
CA PRO A 222 -6.28 -9.02 8.34
C PRO A 222 -5.17 -8.62 9.33
N PHE A 223 -4.29 -7.70 8.92
CA PHE A 223 -3.27 -7.11 9.76
C PHE A 223 -3.29 -5.59 9.65
N ASP A 224 -3.41 -4.93 10.77
CA ASP A 224 -3.33 -3.47 10.86
C ASP A 224 -1.91 -3.08 11.31
N ILE A 225 -1.24 -2.21 10.53
CA ILE A 225 0.09 -1.71 10.92
C ILE A 225 -0.01 -0.95 12.25
N PRO A 226 1.01 -1.06 13.13
CA PRO A 226 1.00 -0.33 14.40
C PRO A 226 0.82 1.17 14.17
N LYS A 227 -0.13 1.78 14.88
CA LYS A 227 -0.30 3.24 14.83
C LYS A 227 0.92 3.93 15.41
N VAL A 228 1.31 5.04 14.80
CA VAL A 228 2.36 5.89 15.34
C VAL A 228 1.81 6.57 16.60
N SER A 229 2.51 6.44 17.72
CA SER A 229 2.10 7.14 18.93
C SER A 229 2.29 8.65 18.77
N ASP A 230 1.41 9.43 19.40
CA ASP A 230 1.51 10.90 19.42
C ASP A 230 2.87 11.37 19.93
N ARG A 231 3.48 10.61 20.86
CA ARG A 231 4.81 10.90 21.40
C ARG A 231 5.87 10.82 20.31
N ILE A 232 5.94 9.70 19.57
CA ILE A 232 6.93 9.52 18.50
C ILE A 232 6.75 10.57 17.40
N LEU A 233 5.49 10.87 17.05
CA LEU A 233 5.19 11.89 16.05
C LEU A 233 5.66 13.28 16.49
N SER A 234 5.42 13.63 17.77
CA SER A 234 5.88 14.89 18.36
C SER A 234 7.41 14.96 18.44
N GLU A 235 8.08 13.89 18.86
CA GLU A 235 9.55 13.79 18.89
C GLU A 235 10.14 13.99 17.49
N CYS A 236 9.64 13.29 16.47
CA CYS A 236 10.07 13.47 15.08
C CYS A 236 9.90 14.91 14.58
N LEU A 237 8.79 15.54 14.94
CA LEU A 237 8.51 16.93 14.56
C LEU A 237 9.50 17.89 15.25
N ILE A 238 9.62 17.80 16.59
CA ILE A 238 10.47 18.68 17.39
C ILE A 238 11.95 18.53 16.98
N ASP A 239 12.43 17.30 16.80
CA ASP A 239 13.81 17.05 16.32
C ASP A 239 14.07 17.68 14.95
N SER A 240 13.06 17.62 14.08
CA SER A 240 13.16 18.22 12.75
C SER A 240 13.16 19.75 12.83
N LEU A 241 12.32 20.35 13.68
CA LEU A 241 12.31 21.79 13.92
C LEU A 241 13.64 22.27 14.53
N ASN A 242 14.19 21.55 15.51
CA ASN A 242 15.49 21.85 16.11
C ASN A 242 16.61 21.83 15.05
N LYS A 243 16.57 20.93 14.07
CA LYS A 243 17.54 20.90 12.97
C LYS A 243 17.38 22.09 12.00
N ILE A 244 16.18 22.60 11.81
CA ILE A 244 15.92 23.75 10.94
C ILE A 244 16.35 25.05 11.60
N PHE A 245 15.90 25.29 12.85
CA PHE A 245 16.12 26.54 13.55
C PHE A 245 17.48 26.61 14.26
N GLY A 246 18.06 25.46 14.63
CA GLY A 246 19.37 25.39 15.27
C GLY A 246 19.42 26.21 16.57
N ASN A 247 20.26 27.25 16.59
CA ASN A 247 20.43 28.15 17.73
C ASN A 247 19.55 29.41 17.65
N ILE A 248 18.59 29.48 16.73
CA ILE A 248 17.68 30.62 16.63
C ILE A 248 16.77 30.64 17.86
N TYR A 249 16.65 31.83 18.45
CA TYR A 249 15.80 32.03 19.62
C TYR A 249 14.32 31.77 19.26
N ILE A 250 13.65 30.96 20.07
CA ILE A 250 12.21 30.72 19.99
C ILE A 250 11.59 31.08 21.35
N ASP A 251 10.60 31.98 21.33
CA ASP A 251 9.81 32.31 22.50
C ASP A 251 9.04 31.07 22.98
N LYS A 252 9.41 30.58 24.17
CA LYS A 252 8.86 29.31 24.69
C LYS A 252 7.36 29.38 25.00
N ILE A 253 6.85 30.55 25.43
CA ILE A 253 5.44 30.73 25.78
C ILE A 253 4.61 30.74 24.49
N ARG A 254 5.02 31.54 23.51
CA ARG A 254 4.36 31.60 22.20
C ARG A 254 4.41 30.25 21.50
N TRP A 255 5.57 29.57 21.50
CA TRP A 255 5.73 28.23 20.93
C TRP A 255 4.78 27.22 21.58
N ASN A 256 4.74 27.18 22.93
CA ASN A 256 3.87 26.23 23.61
C ASN A 256 2.39 26.44 23.25
N ASN A 257 1.94 27.68 23.21
CA ASN A 257 0.57 28.00 22.76
C ASN A 257 0.31 27.60 21.32
N ALA A 258 1.20 27.94 20.39
CA ALA A 258 1.08 27.59 18.99
C ALA A 258 1.12 26.05 18.77
N TYR A 259 2.01 25.37 19.49
CA TYR A 259 2.13 23.92 19.40
C TYR A 259 0.82 23.20 19.75
N TRP A 260 0.25 23.50 20.90
CA TRP A 260 -0.94 22.81 21.38
C TRP A 260 -2.21 23.20 20.64
N SER A 261 -2.35 24.47 20.24
CA SER A 261 -3.57 24.97 19.59
C SER A 261 -3.60 24.78 18.07
N ILE A 262 -2.45 24.74 17.41
CA ILE A 262 -2.37 24.76 15.94
C ILE A 262 -1.56 23.57 15.41
N VAL A 263 -0.31 23.42 15.83
CA VAL A 263 0.64 22.47 15.22
C VAL A 263 0.23 21.03 15.50
N LYS A 264 0.09 20.65 16.75
CA LYS A 264 -0.27 19.29 17.16
C LYS A 264 -1.64 18.83 16.64
N PRO A 265 -2.71 19.63 16.65
CA PRO A 265 -3.99 19.25 16.07
C PRO A 265 -3.95 19.05 14.55
N THR A 266 -3.01 19.68 13.85
CA THR A 266 -2.90 19.62 12.39
C THR A 266 -2.07 18.42 11.92
N ILE A 267 -0.96 18.13 12.60
CA ILE A 267 -0.05 17.03 12.22
C ILE A 267 -0.61 15.70 12.76
N LYS A 268 -1.08 14.84 11.86
CA LYS A 268 -1.75 13.57 12.21
C LYS A 268 -0.89 12.32 11.97
N ASN A 269 0.10 12.40 11.07
CA ASN A 269 0.90 11.25 10.67
C ASN A 269 2.31 11.70 10.24
N ILE A 270 3.19 10.74 9.98
CA ILE A 270 4.58 11.02 9.61
C ILE A 270 4.71 11.71 8.25
N ARG A 271 3.77 11.49 7.32
CA ARG A 271 3.72 12.19 6.04
C ARG A 271 3.46 13.68 6.25
N ASP A 272 2.57 14.03 7.17
CA ASP A 272 2.29 15.43 7.50
C ASP A 272 3.55 16.10 8.06
N VAL A 273 4.28 15.42 8.96
CA VAL A 273 5.58 15.92 9.45
C VAL A 273 6.53 16.18 8.30
N ARG A 274 6.71 15.21 7.41
CA ARG A 274 7.65 15.34 6.29
C ARG A 274 7.28 16.46 5.33
N ARG A 275 6.02 16.53 4.92
CA ARG A 275 5.52 17.63 4.05
C ARG A 275 5.76 18.99 4.69
N TYR A 276 5.37 19.12 5.95
CA TYR A 276 5.53 20.35 6.70
C TYR A 276 7.00 20.76 6.83
N ILE A 277 7.86 19.86 7.28
CA ILE A 277 9.28 20.12 7.50
C ILE A 277 10.01 20.44 6.19
N SER A 278 9.68 19.76 5.09
CA SER A 278 10.26 20.06 3.78
C SER A 278 9.91 21.48 3.32
N SER A 279 8.65 21.86 3.48
CA SER A 279 8.15 23.19 3.13
C SER A 279 8.77 24.28 4.01
N LEU A 280 8.69 24.08 5.33
CA LEU A 280 9.24 25.04 6.32
C LEU A 280 10.75 25.26 6.14
N SER A 281 11.51 24.19 5.87
CA SER A 281 12.96 24.26 5.64
C SER A 281 13.31 25.19 4.48
N GLU A 282 12.50 25.24 3.44
CA GLU A 282 12.71 26.14 2.32
C GLU A 282 12.32 27.58 2.65
N THR A 283 11.19 27.76 3.31
CA THR A 283 10.70 29.09 3.73
C THR A 283 11.67 29.75 4.73
N VAL A 284 12.22 28.99 5.69
CA VAL A 284 13.21 29.50 6.66
C VAL A 284 14.49 29.97 5.97
N LYS A 285 14.95 29.29 4.93
CA LYS A 285 16.13 29.76 4.15
C LYS A 285 15.90 31.09 3.45
N GLN A 286 14.67 31.31 2.97
CA GLN A 286 14.33 32.50 2.21
C GLN A 286 14.06 33.71 3.09
N VAL A 287 13.30 33.55 4.16
CA VAL A 287 12.79 34.67 4.96
C VAL A 287 13.02 34.54 6.47
N GLY A 288 13.65 33.45 6.92
CA GLY A 288 13.82 33.17 8.37
C GLY A 288 14.63 34.19 9.15
N ALA A 289 15.46 35.02 8.47
CA ALA A 289 16.19 36.10 9.12
C ALA A 289 15.32 37.35 9.42
N PHE A 290 14.14 37.42 8.83
CA PHE A 290 13.30 38.63 8.87
C PHE A 290 11.98 38.44 9.63
N ILE A 291 11.61 37.20 9.93
CA ILE A 291 10.32 36.84 10.53
C ILE A 291 10.54 36.06 11.82
N ASP A 292 9.73 36.32 12.83
CA ASP A 292 9.74 35.56 14.08
C ASP A 292 9.52 34.06 13.81
N SER A 293 10.30 33.22 14.48
CA SER A 293 10.30 31.77 14.24
C SER A 293 8.95 31.11 14.51
N VAL A 294 8.21 31.57 15.54
CA VAL A 294 6.88 31.00 15.87
C VAL A 294 5.86 31.39 14.82
N ASP A 295 5.91 32.64 14.34
CA ASP A 295 5.04 33.11 13.27
C ASP A 295 5.31 32.34 11.97
N LEU A 296 6.57 32.12 11.62
CA LEU A 296 6.96 31.29 10.47
C LEU A 296 6.42 29.86 10.57
N ILE A 297 6.56 29.23 11.73
CA ILE A 297 6.05 27.88 11.98
C ILE A 297 4.53 27.83 11.76
N VAL A 298 3.79 28.78 12.31
CA VAL A 298 2.32 28.84 12.22
C VAL A 298 1.85 29.14 10.80
N MET A 299 2.44 30.16 10.17
CA MET A 299 2.10 30.54 8.81
C MET A 299 2.32 29.40 7.81
N GLU A 300 3.41 28.66 7.99
CA GLU A 300 3.70 27.52 7.16
C GLU A 300 2.73 26.33 7.37
N ILE A 301 2.25 26.09 8.61
CA ILE A 301 1.15 25.17 8.87
C ILE A 301 -0.09 25.57 8.11
N ILE A 302 -0.45 26.86 8.16
CA ILE A 302 -1.64 27.35 7.44
C ILE A 302 -1.45 27.17 5.93
N ARG A 303 -0.31 27.55 5.39
CA ARG A 303 0.00 27.45 3.96
C ARG A 303 -0.07 26.00 3.46
N VAL A 304 0.49 25.05 4.20
CA VAL A 304 0.59 23.64 3.76
C VAL A 304 -0.72 22.88 3.93
N PHE A 305 -1.47 23.13 5.02
CA PHE A 305 -2.64 22.31 5.39
C PHE A 305 -3.98 23.01 5.19
N TYR A 306 -3.97 24.35 5.09
CA TYR A 306 -5.17 25.17 4.91
C TYR A 306 -4.97 26.24 3.83
N PRO A 307 -4.59 25.84 2.58
CA PRO A 307 -4.21 26.81 1.53
C PRO A 307 -5.30 27.83 1.25
N GLU A 308 -6.57 27.41 1.27
CA GLU A 308 -7.70 28.32 1.08
C GLU A 308 -7.77 29.42 2.14
N LYS A 309 -7.35 29.14 3.38
CA LYS A 309 -7.30 30.14 4.45
C LYS A 309 -6.08 31.04 4.34
N PHE A 310 -4.98 30.50 3.81
CA PHE A 310 -3.74 31.25 3.63
C PHE A 310 -3.90 32.40 2.61
N GLU A 311 -4.77 32.24 1.62
CA GLU A 311 -5.06 33.31 0.61
C GLU A 311 -5.75 34.56 1.21
N TYR A 312 -6.28 34.46 2.42
CA TYR A 312 -6.95 35.57 3.11
C TYR A 312 -6.06 36.27 4.15
N ILE A 313 -4.80 35.83 4.32
CA ILE A 313 -3.83 36.39 5.27
C ILE A 313 -2.80 37.25 4.52
#